data_c2c9ef6d46032825f8ede14e5d02495c
#
_entry.id   c2c9ef6d46032825f8ede14e5d02495c
#
_cell.length_a   1.000
_cell.length_b   1.000
_cell.length_c   1.000
_cell.angle_alpha   90.00
_cell.angle_beta   90.00
_cell.angle_gamma   90.00
#
_symmetry.space_group_name_H-M   'P 1'
#
loop_
_entity.id
_entity.type
_entity.pdbx_description
1 polymer ?
#
loop_
_entity_poly.entity_id
_entity_poly.type
_entity_poly.pdbx_seq_one_letter_code
_entity_poly.pdbx_strand_id
1 'polypeptide(L)'
;MPWKRGILDVRAGLGSFVREVVLDDLLASFAYSLFFDRDAVDELYLIRQKLEENFLPSALANLSPETVAELHRLLSGMDGCPSWGARYLDYDIRLHRAIFSGVGNRTLLKLFDIFRVINRRASHVLKRRPTSQLRDDFAAHVALVEAVARRDLPAARRALRRSWARFPTLSLEARVQTVPQRPADRPRPGANPAGARRRRSKSH
;
A
#
# COMPACT_ATOMS: atom_id res chain seq x y z
N MET A 1 20.85 12.97 -14.05
CA MET A 1 20.36 14.14 -13.27
C MET A 1 19.15 13.71 -12.45
N PRO A 2 19.24 13.43 -11.12
CA PRO A 2 18.17 12.80 -10.34
C PRO A 2 17.23 13.76 -9.59
N TRP A 3 17.21 15.06 -9.87
CA TRP A 3 16.56 16.08 -9.03
C TRP A 3 15.18 16.57 -9.54
N LYS A 4 14.49 15.82 -10.43
CA LYS A 4 13.18 16.20 -10.97
C LYS A 4 11.99 15.59 -10.23
N ARG A 5 12.09 15.27 -8.93
CA ARG A 5 11.00 14.69 -8.14
C ARG A 5 10.54 15.61 -7.02
N GLY A 6 10.37 16.90 -7.31
CA GLY A 6 9.84 17.85 -6.34
C GLY A 6 8.59 18.56 -6.84
N ILE A 7 7.83 19.11 -5.92
CA ILE A 7 6.67 19.97 -6.18
C ILE A 7 7.10 21.25 -6.92
N LEU A 8 8.39 21.58 -6.89
CA LEU A 8 8.94 22.78 -7.51
C LEU A 8 9.77 22.45 -8.75
N ASP A 9 9.52 23.16 -9.83
CA ASP A 9 10.38 23.23 -11.01
C ASP A 9 11.20 24.54 -10.92
N VAL A 10 12.49 24.41 -10.59
CA VAL A 10 13.40 25.54 -10.47
C VAL A 10 14.05 25.79 -11.82
N ARG A 11 13.78 26.94 -12.42
CA ARG A 11 14.38 27.37 -13.70
C ARG A 11 15.37 28.49 -13.43
N ALA A 12 16.62 28.25 -13.79
CA ALA A 12 17.68 29.22 -13.61
C ALA A 12 17.32 30.56 -14.30
N GLY A 13 17.35 31.68 -13.55
CA GLY A 13 17.00 33.00 -14.04
C GLY A 13 15.50 33.29 -14.18
N LEU A 14 14.61 32.31 -14.03
CA LEU A 14 13.18 32.47 -14.20
C LEU A 14 12.36 32.25 -12.92
N GLY A 15 12.99 31.68 -11.88
CA GLY A 15 12.34 31.41 -10.59
C GLY A 15 11.91 29.97 -10.36
N SER A 16 11.09 29.76 -9.32
CA SER A 16 10.55 28.48 -8.93
C SER A 16 9.06 28.43 -9.25
N PHE A 17 8.66 27.43 -10.00
CA PHE A 17 7.27 27.22 -10.40
C PHE A 17 6.74 25.98 -9.69
N VAL A 18 5.48 26.04 -9.22
CA VAL A 18 4.79 24.85 -8.70
C VAL A 18 4.40 23.98 -9.88
N ARG A 19 4.86 22.75 -9.90
CA ARG A 19 4.41 21.77 -10.90
C ARG A 19 3.03 21.25 -10.53
N GLU A 20 2.28 20.86 -11.53
CA GLU A 20 1.11 20.02 -11.30
C GLU A 20 1.58 18.72 -10.62
N VAL A 21 1.17 18.55 -9.36
CA VAL A 21 1.55 17.39 -8.58
C VAL A 21 0.67 16.24 -9.00
N VAL A 22 1.24 15.33 -9.78
CA VAL A 22 0.55 14.09 -10.14
C VAL A 22 0.49 13.20 -8.89
N LEU A 23 -0.71 12.78 -8.51
CA LEU A 23 -0.92 11.90 -7.34
C LEU A 23 0.04 10.69 -7.38
N ASP A 24 0.36 10.17 -8.55
CA ASP A 24 1.24 9.03 -8.73
C ASP A 24 2.69 9.30 -8.27
N ASP A 25 3.20 10.53 -8.44
CA ASP A 25 4.53 10.92 -7.95
C ASP A 25 4.56 11.02 -6.42
N LEU A 26 3.49 11.55 -5.80
CA LEU A 26 3.35 11.59 -4.35
C LEU A 26 3.27 10.17 -3.77
N LEU A 27 2.46 9.32 -4.38
CA LEU A 27 2.29 7.95 -3.96
C LEU A 27 3.58 7.13 -4.10
N ALA A 28 4.36 7.36 -5.17
CA ALA A 28 5.67 6.73 -5.34
C ALA A 28 6.68 7.20 -4.27
N SER A 29 6.66 8.49 -3.92
CA SER A 29 7.51 9.04 -2.86
C SER A 29 7.10 8.52 -1.48
N PHE A 30 5.82 8.41 -1.22
CA PHE A 30 5.26 7.81 -0.01
C PHE A 30 5.64 6.34 0.11
N ALA A 31 5.45 5.55 -0.94
CA ALA A 31 5.87 4.15 -0.97
C ALA A 31 7.38 3.98 -0.72
N TYR A 32 8.20 4.94 -1.19
CA TYR A 32 9.64 4.92 -0.93
C TYR A 32 9.96 5.22 0.54
N SER A 33 9.29 6.18 1.18
CA SER A 33 9.51 6.49 2.60
C SER A 33 9.13 5.33 3.52
N LEU A 34 8.05 4.62 3.19
CA LEU A 34 7.57 3.46 3.95
C LEU A 34 8.49 2.24 3.83
N PHE A 35 9.28 2.14 2.76
CA PHE A 35 10.19 1.02 2.55
C PHE A 35 11.23 0.85 3.66
N PHE A 36 11.63 1.95 4.31
CA PHE A 36 12.60 1.95 5.40
C PHE A 36 11.98 1.70 6.78
N ASP A 37 10.65 1.65 6.84
CA ASP A 37 9.89 1.42 8.07
C ASP A 37 9.10 0.11 7.94
N ARG A 38 9.55 -0.91 8.66
CA ARG A 38 8.94 -2.24 8.64
C ARG A 38 7.54 -2.24 9.24
N ASP A 39 7.35 -1.44 10.28
CA ASP A 39 6.07 -1.35 10.97
C ASP A 39 5.05 -0.65 10.05
N ALA A 40 5.47 0.37 9.30
CA ALA A 40 4.63 1.04 8.31
C ALA A 40 4.19 0.13 7.15
N VAL A 41 5.02 -0.82 6.74
CA VAL A 41 4.64 -1.82 5.71
C VAL A 41 3.53 -2.73 6.24
N ASP A 42 3.64 -3.21 7.48
CA ASP A 42 2.62 -4.05 8.10
C ASP A 42 1.30 -3.27 8.30
N GLU A 43 1.36 -2.01 8.72
CA GLU A 43 0.21 -1.11 8.83
C GLU A 43 -0.49 -0.88 7.50
N LEU A 44 0.27 -0.76 6.41
CA LEU A 44 -0.29 -0.65 5.07
C LEU A 44 -1.04 -1.91 4.63
N TYR A 45 -0.53 -3.09 4.95
CA TYR A 45 -1.25 -4.33 4.67
C TYR A 45 -2.58 -4.40 5.44
N LEU A 46 -2.61 -3.93 6.69
CA LEU A 46 -3.86 -3.82 7.46
C LEU A 46 -4.84 -2.84 6.79
N ILE A 47 -4.38 -1.67 6.37
CA ILE A 47 -5.20 -0.69 5.66
C ILE A 47 -5.78 -1.32 4.39
N ARG A 48 -4.96 -2.00 3.59
CA ARG A 48 -5.39 -2.70 2.39
C ARG A 48 -6.48 -3.73 2.71
N GLN A 49 -6.29 -4.57 3.74
CA GLN A 49 -7.28 -5.55 4.17
C GLN A 49 -8.63 -4.89 4.50
N LYS A 50 -8.62 -3.81 5.29
CA LYS A 50 -9.85 -3.09 5.66
C LYS A 50 -10.53 -2.44 4.44
N LEU A 51 -9.76 -1.88 3.51
CA LEU A 51 -10.30 -1.35 2.26
C LEU A 51 -10.96 -2.45 1.43
N GLU A 52 -10.29 -3.59 1.24
CA GLU A 52 -10.83 -4.72 0.49
C GLU A 52 -12.10 -5.27 1.12
N GLU A 53 -12.13 -5.48 2.44
CA GLU A 53 -13.34 -5.96 3.14
C GLU A 53 -14.54 -5.02 2.97
N ASN A 54 -14.29 -3.70 3.04
CA ASN A 54 -15.37 -2.70 2.94
C ASN A 54 -15.86 -2.47 1.51
N PHE A 55 -14.97 -2.55 0.51
CA PHE A 55 -15.37 -2.37 -0.89
C PHE A 55 -15.84 -3.65 -1.57
N LEU A 56 -15.70 -4.82 -0.94
CA LEU A 56 -16.10 -6.11 -1.52
C LEU A 56 -17.55 -6.16 -1.99
N PRO A 57 -18.56 -5.65 -1.24
CA PRO A 57 -19.93 -5.62 -1.72
C PRO A 57 -20.10 -4.85 -3.04
N SER A 58 -19.47 -3.67 -3.12
CA SER A 58 -19.50 -2.85 -4.34
C SER A 58 -18.76 -3.52 -5.50
N ALA A 59 -17.66 -4.21 -5.23
CA ALA A 59 -16.92 -4.96 -6.24
C ALA A 59 -17.77 -6.09 -6.84
N LEU A 60 -18.46 -6.86 -6.00
CA LEU A 60 -19.35 -7.94 -6.47
C LEU A 60 -20.56 -7.41 -7.26
N ALA A 61 -21.13 -6.27 -6.84
CA ALA A 61 -22.27 -5.67 -7.54
C ALA A 61 -21.89 -5.23 -8.97
N ASN A 62 -20.67 -4.75 -9.17
CA ASN A 62 -20.17 -4.21 -10.44
C ASN A 62 -19.24 -5.16 -11.21
N LEU A 63 -19.25 -6.44 -10.86
CA LEU A 63 -18.41 -7.46 -11.50
C LEU A 63 -18.84 -7.70 -12.96
N SER A 64 -17.91 -7.62 -13.89
CA SER A 64 -18.17 -7.96 -15.31
C SER A 64 -17.68 -9.37 -15.66
N PRO A 65 -18.22 -9.99 -16.75
CA PRO A 65 -17.71 -11.27 -17.24
C PRO A 65 -16.22 -11.22 -17.63
N GLU A 66 -15.76 -10.11 -18.18
CA GLU A 66 -14.37 -9.89 -18.57
C GLU A 66 -13.46 -9.87 -17.33
N THR A 67 -13.95 -9.26 -16.23
CA THR A 67 -13.22 -9.29 -14.94
C THR A 67 -13.11 -10.72 -14.43
N VAL A 68 -14.16 -11.52 -14.51
CA VAL A 68 -14.11 -12.93 -14.09
C VAL A 68 -13.10 -13.72 -14.92
N ALA A 69 -13.09 -13.53 -16.23
CA ALA A 69 -12.12 -14.18 -17.11
C ALA A 69 -10.67 -13.77 -16.75
N GLU A 70 -10.44 -12.49 -16.49
CA GLU A 70 -9.12 -11.99 -16.03
C GLU A 70 -8.72 -12.60 -14.69
N LEU A 71 -9.64 -12.74 -13.73
CA LEU A 71 -9.37 -13.37 -12.44
C LEU A 71 -8.89 -14.81 -12.60
N HIS A 72 -9.55 -15.61 -13.44
CA HIS A 72 -9.12 -16.98 -13.73
C HIS A 72 -7.76 -17.03 -14.41
N ARG A 73 -7.50 -16.11 -15.34
CA ARG A 73 -6.18 -16.00 -16.01
C ARG A 73 -5.06 -15.66 -15.03
N LEU A 74 -5.31 -14.72 -14.12
CA LEU A 74 -4.35 -14.34 -13.07
C LEU A 74 -4.11 -15.50 -12.08
N LEU A 75 -5.16 -16.21 -11.72
CA LEU A 75 -5.07 -17.39 -10.85
C LEU A 75 -4.22 -18.50 -11.49
N SER A 76 -4.42 -18.79 -12.77
CA SER A 76 -3.59 -19.75 -13.52
C SER A 76 -2.12 -19.33 -13.55
N GLY A 77 -1.84 -18.02 -13.72
CA GLY A 77 -0.46 -17.50 -13.67
C GLY A 77 0.17 -17.60 -12.29
N MET A 78 -0.64 -17.51 -11.23
CA MET A 78 -0.23 -17.66 -9.85
C MET A 78 0.12 -19.11 -9.51
N ASP A 79 -0.67 -20.08 -9.98
CA ASP A 79 -0.43 -21.53 -9.83
C ASP A 79 0.91 -21.95 -10.44
N GLY A 80 1.28 -21.37 -11.56
CA GLY A 80 2.57 -21.62 -12.24
C GLY A 80 3.81 -21.06 -11.51
N CYS A 81 3.66 -20.47 -10.31
CA CYS A 81 4.79 -19.92 -9.57
C CYS A 81 5.39 -20.99 -8.64
N PRO A 82 6.71 -21.31 -8.80
CA PRO A 82 7.34 -22.40 -8.03
C PRO A 82 7.60 -22.05 -6.56
N SER A 83 7.51 -20.78 -6.20
CA SER A 83 7.80 -20.28 -4.87
C SER A 83 7.13 -18.94 -4.57
N TRP A 84 7.04 -18.64 -3.29
CA TRP A 84 6.64 -17.32 -2.79
C TRP A 84 7.73 -16.29 -3.09
N GLY A 85 7.55 -15.49 -4.12
CA GLY A 85 8.51 -14.50 -4.58
C GLY A 85 7.84 -13.36 -5.33
N ALA A 86 8.65 -12.49 -5.92
CA ALA A 86 8.16 -11.27 -6.60
C ALA A 86 7.07 -11.55 -7.63
N ARG A 87 7.19 -12.66 -8.38
CA ARG A 87 6.21 -13.06 -9.39
C ARG A 87 4.86 -13.46 -8.79
N TYR A 88 4.88 -14.27 -7.72
CA TYR A 88 3.66 -14.67 -7.01
C TYR A 88 2.96 -13.46 -6.41
N LEU A 89 3.71 -12.58 -5.73
CA LEU A 89 3.18 -11.34 -5.14
C LEU A 89 2.64 -10.35 -6.20
N ASP A 90 3.22 -10.32 -7.42
CA ASP A 90 2.68 -9.50 -8.50
C ASP A 90 1.32 -10.03 -8.97
N TYR A 91 1.17 -11.37 -9.10
CA TYR A 91 -0.14 -11.98 -9.41
C TYR A 91 -1.17 -11.73 -8.30
N ASP A 92 -0.78 -11.88 -7.03
CA ASP A 92 -1.63 -11.61 -5.87
C ASP A 92 -2.24 -10.20 -5.94
N ILE A 93 -1.41 -9.18 -6.08
CA ILE A 93 -1.90 -7.79 -6.14
C ILE A 93 -2.74 -7.52 -7.37
N ARG A 94 -2.35 -8.06 -8.52
CA ARG A 94 -3.14 -7.90 -9.75
C ARG A 94 -4.51 -8.55 -9.63
N LEU A 95 -4.59 -9.72 -8.99
CA LEU A 95 -5.83 -10.44 -8.74
C LEU A 95 -6.75 -9.60 -7.83
N HIS A 96 -6.24 -9.14 -6.69
CA HIS A 96 -7.02 -8.28 -5.80
C HIS A 96 -7.44 -6.98 -6.51
N ARG A 97 -6.53 -6.30 -7.22
CA ARG A 97 -6.85 -5.09 -7.99
C ARG A 97 -7.94 -5.34 -9.04
N ALA A 98 -7.94 -6.49 -9.71
CA ALA A 98 -8.95 -6.85 -10.70
C ALA A 98 -10.33 -7.03 -10.06
N ILE A 99 -10.42 -7.65 -8.86
CA ILE A 99 -11.70 -7.76 -8.11
C ILE A 99 -12.33 -6.38 -7.90
N PHE A 100 -11.53 -5.36 -7.57
CA PHE A 100 -12.01 -4.02 -7.24
C PHE A 100 -12.06 -3.05 -8.43
N SER A 101 -11.74 -3.50 -9.65
CA SER A 101 -11.70 -2.63 -10.85
C SER A 101 -13.04 -2.01 -11.19
N GLY A 102 -14.15 -2.73 -10.97
CA GLY A 102 -15.51 -2.26 -11.22
C GLY A 102 -16.10 -1.32 -10.19
N VAL A 103 -15.40 -1.03 -9.08
CA VAL A 103 -15.91 -0.12 -8.02
C VAL A 103 -16.02 1.33 -8.48
N GLY A 104 -15.33 1.71 -9.58
CA GLY A 104 -15.35 3.08 -10.12
C GLY A 104 -14.51 4.08 -9.31
N ASN A 105 -13.79 3.64 -8.29
CA ASN A 105 -12.94 4.49 -7.46
C ASN A 105 -11.48 4.46 -7.93
N ARG A 106 -11.09 5.49 -8.72
CA ARG A 106 -9.72 5.61 -9.26
C ARG A 106 -8.66 5.69 -8.17
N THR A 107 -8.95 6.35 -7.05
CA THR A 107 -8.01 6.48 -5.93
C THR A 107 -7.76 5.14 -5.26
N LEU A 108 -8.80 4.32 -5.08
CA LEU A 108 -8.66 2.96 -4.57
C LEU A 108 -7.72 2.13 -5.46
N LEU A 109 -7.89 2.19 -6.78
CA LEU A 109 -7.03 1.45 -7.72
C LEU A 109 -5.58 1.95 -7.67
N LYS A 110 -5.35 3.25 -7.49
CA LYS A 110 -4.00 3.81 -7.30
C LYS A 110 -3.36 3.32 -6.00
N LEU A 111 -4.12 3.13 -4.91
CA LEU A 111 -3.62 2.53 -3.69
C LEU A 111 -3.15 1.08 -3.93
N PHE A 112 -3.85 0.29 -4.74
CA PHE A 112 -3.36 -1.04 -5.14
C PHE A 112 -2.04 -0.97 -5.91
N ASP A 113 -1.86 0.04 -6.76
CA ASP A 113 -0.60 0.23 -7.48
C ASP A 113 0.57 0.57 -6.52
N ILE A 114 0.31 1.27 -5.40
CA ILE A 114 1.31 1.47 -4.32
C ILE A 114 1.68 0.13 -3.67
N PHE A 115 0.70 -0.66 -3.27
CA PHE A 115 0.96 -1.97 -2.68
C PHE A 115 1.80 -2.84 -3.61
N ARG A 116 1.59 -2.74 -4.92
CA ARG A 116 2.41 -3.43 -5.92
C ARG A 116 3.87 -2.99 -5.90
N VAL A 117 4.13 -1.68 -5.78
CA VAL A 117 5.50 -1.14 -5.69
C VAL A 117 6.17 -1.64 -4.41
N ILE A 118 5.46 -1.61 -3.28
CA ILE A 118 5.97 -2.07 -1.98
C ILE A 118 6.27 -3.56 -2.02
N ASN A 119 5.34 -4.39 -2.50
CA ASN A 119 5.53 -5.85 -2.61
C ASN A 119 6.72 -6.23 -3.49
N ARG A 120 6.89 -5.56 -4.63
CA ARG A 120 8.03 -5.83 -5.51
C ARG A 120 9.36 -5.61 -4.81
N ARG A 121 9.44 -4.59 -3.96
CA ARG A 121 10.65 -4.29 -3.17
C ARG A 121 10.79 -5.19 -1.95
N ALA A 122 9.69 -5.43 -1.23
CA ALA A 122 9.67 -6.29 -0.06
C ALA A 122 9.98 -7.76 -0.39
N SER A 123 9.70 -8.22 -1.62
CA SER A 123 9.97 -9.60 -2.05
C SER A 123 11.43 -10.01 -1.95
N HIS A 124 12.36 -9.05 -2.00
CA HIS A 124 13.79 -9.30 -1.80
C HIS A 124 14.17 -9.51 -0.32
N VAL A 125 13.34 -9.03 0.61
CA VAL A 125 13.56 -9.08 2.06
C VAL A 125 12.71 -10.16 2.72
N LEU A 126 11.58 -10.53 2.10
CA LEU A 126 10.69 -11.56 2.62
C LEU A 126 11.39 -12.93 2.55
N LYS A 127 11.55 -13.55 3.72
CA LYS A 127 12.11 -14.91 3.82
C LYS A 127 11.27 -15.88 2.99
N ARG A 128 11.92 -16.81 2.28
CA ARG A 128 11.23 -17.91 1.60
C ARG A 128 10.31 -18.62 2.58
N ARG A 129 9.04 -18.65 2.26
CA ARG A 129 8.05 -19.38 3.07
C ARG A 129 8.03 -20.86 2.66
N PRO A 130 7.65 -21.78 3.58
CA PRO A 130 7.47 -23.19 3.28
C PRO A 130 6.45 -23.39 2.13
N THR A 131 6.66 -24.44 1.33
CA THR A 131 5.79 -24.79 0.20
C THR A 131 4.35 -25.12 0.64
N SER A 132 4.16 -25.64 1.86
CA SER A 132 2.84 -25.87 2.44
C SER A 132 2.03 -24.55 2.55
N GLN A 133 2.67 -23.49 3.07
CA GLN A 133 2.03 -22.17 3.19
C GLN A 133 1.69 -21.56 1.82
N LEU A 134 2.49 -21.82 0.79
CA LEU A 134 2.19 -21.38 -0.57
C LEU A 134 0.92 -22.06 -1.10
N ARG A 135 0.76 -23.36 -0.86
CA ARG A 135 -0.43 -24.11 -1.26
C ARG A 135 -1.70 -23.64 -0.55
N ASP A 136 -1.60 -23.41 0.76
CA ASP A 136 -2.73 -22.91 1.55
C ASP A 136 -3.16 -21.51 1.10
N ASP A 137 -2.19 -20.67 0.77
CA ASP A 137 -2.41 -19.33 0.25
C ASP A 137 -3.06 -19.37 -1.14
N PHE A 138 -2.55 -20.20 -2.03
CA PHE A 138 -3.14 -20.39 -3.36
C PHE A 138 -4.57 -20.93 -3.25
N ALA A 139 -4.84 -21.91 -2.37
CA ALA A 139 -6.18 -22.43 -2.13
C ALA A 139 -7.15 -21.35 -1.63
N ALA A 140 -6.67 -20.40 -0.81
CA ALA A 140 -7.49 -19.27 -0.39
C ALA A 140 -7.85 -18.33 -1.55
N HIS A 141 -6.91 -18.11 -2.50
CA HIS A 141 -7.18 -17.31 -3.70
C HIS A 141 -8.12 -18.02 -4.67
N VAL A 142 -8.00 -19.35 -4.84
CA VAL A 142 -9.00 -20.15 -5.60
C VAL A 142 -10.39 -19.95 -5.01
N ALA A 143 -10.54 -20.15 -3.70
CA ALA A 143 -11.82 -19.99 -3.03
C ALA A 143 -12.37 -18.55 -3.15
N LEU A 144 -11.48 -17.54 -3.15
CA LEU A 144 -11.87 -16.13 -3.32
C LEU A 144 -12.41 -15.89 -4.74
N VAL A 145 -11.68 -16.30 -5.77
CA VAL A 145 -12.08 -16.10 -7.17
C VAL A 145 -13.41 -16.81 -7.45
N GLU A 146 -13.56 -18.04 -7.00
CA GLU A 146 -14.79 -18.81 -7.17
C GLU A 146 -16.00 -18.16 -6.46
N ALA A 147 -15.82 -17.66 -5.25
CA ALA A 147 -16.87 -16.96 -4.52
C ALA A 147 -17.24 -15.62 -5.18
N VAL A 148 -16.24 -14.87 -5.66
CA VAL A 148 -16.42 -13.61 -6.41
C VAL A 148 -17.19 -13.89 -7.71
N ALA A 149 -16.78 -14.90 -8.50
CA ALA A 149 -17.43 -15.26 -9.75
C ALA A 149 -18.93 -15.61 -9.55
N ARG A 150 -19.26 -16.27 -8.45
CA ARG A 150 -20.66 -16.56 -8.06
C ARG A 150 -21.37 -15.41 -7.37
N ARG A 151 -20.71 -14.28 -7.13
CA ARG A 151 -21.21 -13.13 -6.34
C ARG A 151 -21.69 -13.53 -4.93
N ASP A 152 -21.09 -14.57 -4.36
CA ASP A 152 -21.35 -15.03 -2.99
C ASP A 152 -20.56 -14.18 -1.99
N LEU A 153 -21.17 -13.09 -1.53
CA LEU A 153 -20.53 -12.16 -0.60
C LEU A 153 -20.06 -12.81 0.72
N PRO A 154 -20.86 -13.66 1.40
CA PRO A 154 -20.40 -14.35 2.60
C PRO A 154 -19.19 -15.24 2.36
N ALA A 155 -19.18 -16.03 1.27
CA ALA A 155 -18.07 -16.91 0.93
C ALA A 155 -16.83 -16.08 0.52
N ALA A 156 -17.01 -15.02 -0.28
CA ALA A 156 -15.94 -14.12 -0.71
C ALA A 156 -15.28 -13.44 0.49
N ARG A 157 -16.03 -12.96 1.47
CA ARG A 157 -15.50 -12.41 2.73
C ARG A 157 -14.65 -13.41 3.51
N ARG A 158 -15.14 -14.65 3.66
CA ARG A 158 -14.38 -15.71 4.35
C ARG A 158 -13.07 -16.03 3.63
N ALA A 159 -13.13 -16.17 2.31
CA ALA A 159 -11.96 -16.46 1.48
C ALA A 159 -10.95 -15.29 1.49
N LEU A 160 -11.43 -14.05 1.39
CA LEU A 160 -10.61 -12.85 1.49
C LEU A 160 -9.86 -12.78 2.82
N ARG A 161 -10.54 -12.98 3.96
CA ARG A 161 -9.90 -13.03 5.27
C ARG A 161 -8.86 -14.13 5.37
N ARG A 162 -9.12 -15.31 4.78
CA ARG A 162 -8.16 -16.42 4.76
C ARG A 162 -6.91 -16.08 3.95
N SER A 163 -7.03 -15.38 2.81
CA SER A 163 -5.87 -14.93 2.03
C SER A 163 -4.99 -13.93 2.80
N TRP A 164 -5.56 -13.21 3.77
CA TRP A 164 -4.84 -12.29 4.66
C TRP A 164 -4.25 -12.95 5.90
N ALA A 165 -4.69 -14.14 6.30
CA ALA A 165 -4.23 -14.83 7.53
C ALA A 165 -2.72 -15.12 7.53
N ARG A 166 -2.05 -15.08 6.39
CA ARG A 166 -0.60 -15.26 6.23
C ARG A 166 0.23 -14.06 6.68
N PHE A 167 -0.37 -12.87 6.70
CA PHE A 167 0.30 -11.68 7.21
C PHE A 167 0.06 -11.63 8.72
N PRO A 168 1.10 -11.51 9.55
CA PRO A 168 0.95 -11.48 11.01
C PRO A 168 0.35 -10.15 11.47
N THR A 169 -0.89 -9.87 11.06
CA THR A 169 -1.65 -8.70 11.48
C THR A 169 -2.06 -8.75 12.95
N LEU A 170 -1.98 -9.92 13.59
CA LEU A 170 -2.35 -10.10 15.01
C LEU A 170 -1.50 -9.28 15.98
N SER A 171 -0.23 -9.00 15.63
CA SER A 171 0.60 -8.10 16.45
C SER A 171 0.23 -6.63 16.23
N LEU A 172 -0.40 -6.30 15.11
CA LEU A 172 -0.69 -4.94 14.70
C LEU A 172 -2.00 -4.40 15.28
N GLU A 173 -3.06 -5.22 15.33
CA GLU A 173 -4.30 -4.82 16.02
C GLU A 173 -4.05 -4.57 17.51
N ALA A 174 -3.19 -5.37 18.14
CA ALA A 174 -2.72 -5.13 19.51
C ALA A 174 -1.84 -3.87 19.60
N ARG A 175 -1.01 -3.56 18.59
CA ARG A 175 -0.15 -2.37 18.57
C ARG A 175 -0.92 -1.08 18.30
N VAL A 176 -1.93 -1.08 17.42
CA VAL A 176 -2.78 0.09 17.18
C VAL A 176 -3.54 0.50 18.43
N GLN A 177 -3.90 -0.46 19.31
CA GLN A 177 -4.51 -0.17 20.60
C GLN A 177 -3.50 0.34 21.64
N THR A 178 -2.19 0.17 21.43
CA THR A 178 -1.13 0.53 22.38
C THR A 178 -0.22 1.65 21.89
N VAL A 179 -0.50 2.31 20.75
CA VAL A 179 0.30 3.45 20.29
C VAL A 179 0.23 4.54 21.37
N PRO A 180 1.31 4.81 22.10
CA PRO A 180 1.39 5.96 22.98
C PRO A 180 1.21 7.19 22.08
N GLN A 181 0.25 8.04 22.40
CA GLN A 181 0.13 9.34 21.74
C GLN A 181 1.51 9.99 21.80
N ARG A 182 2.13 10.17 20.63
CA ARG A 182 3.40 10.87 20.52
C ARG A 182 3.21 12.23 21.18
N PRO A 183 3.98 12.61 22.22
CA PRO A 183 3.85 13.93 22.78
C PRO A 183 4.07 14.95 21.68
N ALA A 184 3.05 15.77 21.43
CA ALA A 184 3.14 16.92 20.57
C ALA A 184 4.16 17.86 21.23
N ASP A 185 5.40 17.83 20.86
CA ASP A 185 6.44 18.82 21.03
C ASP A 185 7.82 18.16 21.17
N ARG A 186 8.42 17.89 20.01
CA ARG A 186 9.87 18.05 19.93
C ARG A 186 10.12 19.30 19.11
N PRO A 187 10.77 20.34 19.67
CA PRO A 187 11.19 21.51 18.90
C PRO A 187 12.09 21.04 17.76
N ARG A 188 11.84 21.55 16.55
CA ARG A 188 12.66 21.26 15.37
C ARG A 188 14.11 21.62 15.68
N PRO A 189 15.10 20.75 15.45
CA PRO A 189 16.50 21.13 15.55
C PRO A 189 16.78 22.16 14.46
N GLY A 190 17.03 23.42 14.83
CA GLY A 190 17.37 24.47 13.88
C GLY A 190 16.85 25.88 14.18
N ALA A 191 16.11 26.11 15.26
CA ALA A 191 15.81 27.48 15.68
C ALA A 191 17.01 28.05 16.45
N ASN A 192 17.84 28.82 15.74
CA ASN A 192 18.98 29.56 16.30
C ASN A 192 18.45 30.72 17.17
N PRO A 193 18.71 30.75 18.51
CA PRO A 193 18.33 31.87 19.35
C PRO A 193 19.42 32.95 19.36
N ALA A 194 19.86 33.47 18.21
CA ALA A 194 20.81 34.54 18.15
C ALA A 194 20.22 35.80 17.52
N GLY A 195 19.54 36.62 18.33
CA GLY A 195 18.96 37.87 17.89
C GLY A 195 18.60 38.84 19.01
N ALA A 196 19.03 38.60 20.24
CA ALA A 196 18.91 39.61 21.30
C ALA A 196 19.95 40.71 21.14
N ARG A 197 19.66 41.73 20.32
CA ARG A 197 20.44 42.96 20.26
C ARG A 197 20.39 43.66 21.62
N ARG A 198 21.54 43.71 22.29
CA ARG A 198 21.84 44.63 23.41
C ARG A 198 21.72 46.09 22.88
N ARG A 199 20.65 46.78 23.28
CA ARG A 199 20.63 48.24 23.25
C ARG A 199 21.54 48.74 24.37
N ARG A 200 22.73 49.20 24.01
CA ARG A 200 23.56 50.03 24.90
C ARG A 200 22.92 51.43 24.96
N SER A 201 22.55 51.83 26.17
CA SER A 201 22.30 53.20 26.54
C SER A 201 23.61 53.98 26.42
N LYS A 202 23.59 55.08 25.72
CA LYS A 202 24.56 56.16 25.86
C LYS A 202 23.84 57.32 26.57
N SER A 203 24.22 57.55 27.82
CA SER A 203 24.07 58.81 28.50
C SER A 203 25.18 59.75 27.98
N HIS A 204 24.81 60.84 27.41
CA HIS A 204 25.31 62.21 27.65
C HIS A 204 24.56 63.13 26.74
#